data_fb340f8ab0b53d617ccafe21a5ecda87
#
_entry.id   fb340f8ab0b53d617ccafe21a5ecda87
#
_cell.length_a   1.000
_cell.length_b   1.000
_cell.length_c   1.000
_cell.angle_alpha   90.00
_cell.angle_beta   90.00
_cell.angle_gamma   90.00
#
_symmetry.space_group_name_H-M   'P 1'
#
loop_
_entity.id
_entity.type
_entity.pdbx_description
1 polymer ?
#
loop_
_entity_poly.entity_id
_entity_poly.type
_entity_poly.pdbx_seq_one_letter_code
_entity_poly.pdbx_strand_id
1 'polypeptide(L)'
;MAKKPTDKQLFKMKNEWLEQFYEEVKPRDFYRAVFPEGSFEREGHPEDEKCNGVLTVIEGEKARNYIVFDELNMVDEVKGKEFAIMSPVGYSGRNRTAKNARWLYGIAIDLDGVEMEQLRDVFYQMKNEFLPQCTYCINSGHGLHLYYLFEKPVPLIF
;
A
#
# COMPACT_ATOMS: atom_id res chain seq x y z
N MET A 1 -27.73 -17.97 -17.98
CA MET A 1 -27.07 -17.30 -16.86
C MET A 1 -25.66 -16.89 -17.26
N ALA A 2 -25.30 -15.65 -17.00
CA ALA A 2 -23.94 -15.18 -17.22
C ALA A 2 -22.99 -15.89 -16.25
N LYS A 3 -21.87 -16.41 -16.76
CA LYS A 3 -20.81 -16.97 -15.92
C LYS A 3 -20.14 -15.84 -15.12
N LYS A 4 -19.78 -16.11 -13.88
CA LYS A 4 -18.91 -15.21 -13.11
C LYS A 4 -17.58 -15.00 -13.86
N PRO A 5 -17.03 -13.78 -13.87
CA PRO A 5 -15.71 -13.57 -14.45
C PRO A 5 -14.67 -14.37 -13.67
N THR A 6 -13.63 -14.80 -14.36
CA THR A 6 -12.45 -15.38 -13.71
C THR A 6 -11.72 -14.28 -12.93
N ASP A 7 -10.82 -14.66 -12.00
CA ASP A 7 -10.04 -13.68 -11.22
C ASP A 7 -9.25 -12.75 -12.13
N LYS A 8 -8.65 -13.26 -13.19
CA LYS A 8 -7.93 -12.48 -14.19
C LYS A 8 -8.83 -11.49 -14.93
N GLN A 9 -10.03 -11.94 -15.31
CA GLN A 9 -11.02 -11.09 -15.96
C GLN A 9 -11.52 -10.00 -15.03
N LEU A 10 -11.78 -10.36 -13.77
CA LEU A 10 -12.22 -9.41 -12.74
C LEU A 10 -11.16 -8.34 -12.48
N PHE A 11 -9.90 -8.74 -12.36
CA PHE A 11 -8.77 -7.83 -12.19
C PHE A 11 -8.73 -6.79 -13.33
N LYS A 12 -8.83 -7.26 -14.57
CA LYS A 12 -8.87 -6.41 -15.76
C LYS A 12 -10.07 -5.47 -15.77
N MET A 13 -11.26 -5.99 -15.46
CA MET A 13 -12.50 -5.20 -15.42
C MET A 13 -12.42 -4.08 -14.37
N LYS A 14 -11.87 -4.37 -13.18
CA LYS A 14 -11.69 -3.37 -12.14
C LYS A 14 -10.72 -2.27 -12.56
N ASN A 15 -9.59 -2.63 -13.19
CA ASN A 15 -8.63 -1.66 -13.71
C ASN A 15 -9.26 -0.76 -14.78
N GLU A 16 -9.97 -1.33 -15.73
CA GLU A 16 -10.67 -0.57 -16.79
C GLU A 16 -11.69 0.42 -16.22
N TRP A 17 -12.39 0.02 -15.16
CA TRP A 17 -13.33 0.90 -14.49
C TRP A 17 -12.61 2.04 -13.75
N LEU A 18 -11.54 1.73 -13.00
CA LEU A 18 -10.74 2.72 -12.27
C LEU A 18 -10.08 3.74 -13.21
N GLU A 19 -9.56 3.30 -14.34
CA GLU A 19 -8.89 4.15 -15.34
C GLU A 19 -9.80 5.19 -15.97
N GLN A 20 -11.13 5.00 -15.93
CA GLN A 20 -12.10 6.01 -16.39
C GLN A 20 -12.13 7.25 -15.51
N PHE A 21 -11.75 7.13 -14.24
CA PHE A 21 -11.91 8.19 -13.24
C PHE A 21 -10.59 8.63 -12.60
N TYR A 22 -9.54 7.81 -12.70
CA TYR A 22 -8.27 8.02 -12.01
C TYR A 22 -7.11 7.73 -12.94
N GLU A 23 -5.99 8.40 -12.68
CA GLU A 23 -4.74 8.11 -13.37
C GLU A 23 -3.99 6.98 -12.68
N GLU A 24 -3.36 6.11 -13.47
CA GLU A 24 -2.47 5.09 -12.96
C GLU A 24 -1.17 5.72 -12.47
N VAL A 25 -0.76 5.36 -11.27
CA VAL A 25 0.47 5.82 -10.65
C VAL A 25 1.53 4.73 -10.76
N LYS A 26 2.74 5.12 -11.13
CA LYS A 26 3.87 4.18 -11.16
C LYS A 26 4.22 3.73 -9.75
N PRO A 27 4.68 2.47 -9.56
CA PRO A 27 5.07 1.97 -8.24
C PRO A 27 6.03 2.88 -7.49
N ARG A 28 7.07 3.40 -8.13
CA ARG A 28 8.02 4.32 -7.49
C ARG A 28 7.35 5.60 -6.98
N ASP A 29 6.45 6.18 -7.74
CA ASP A 29 5.74 7.40 -7.36
C ASP A 29 4.81 7.13 -6.16
N PHE A 30 4.15 5.98 -6.13
CA PHE A 30 3.35 5.55 -5.00
C PHE A 30 4.20 5.38 -3.73
N TYR A 31 5.31 4.65 -3.82
CA TYR A 31 6.20 4.44 -2.67
C TYR A 31 6.81 5.74 -2.17
N ARG A 32 7.17 6.65 -3.08
CA ARG A 32 7.68 7.98 -2.71
C ARG A 32 6.61 8.84 -2.04
N ALA A 33 5.35 8.71 -2.41
CA ALA A 33 4.25 9.40 -1.74
C ALA A 33 4.05 8.90 -0.30
N VAL A 34 4.17 7.58 -0.09
CA VAL A 34 4.09 6.98 1.25
C VAL A 34 5.30 7.36 2.09
N PHE A 35 6.50 7.25 1.52
CA PHE A 35 7.77 7.58 2.17
C PHE A 35 8.44 8.75 1.45
N PRO A 36 8.13 10.00 1.85
CA PRO A 36 8.78 11.18 1.26
C PRO A 36 10.29 11.13 1.40
N GLU A 37 10.99 11.81 0.51
CA GLU A 37 12.45 11.90 0.53
C GLU A 37 12.95 12.32 1.91
N GLY A 38 13.99 11.66 2.40
CA GLY A 38 14.53 11.87 3.74
C GLY A 38 13.78 11.16 4.86
N SER A 39 12.74 10.38 4.55
CA SER A 39 11.96 9.66 5.57
C SER A 39 12.81 8.63 6.34
N PHE A 40 13.81 8.05 5.69
CA PHE A 40 14.66 7.01 6.28
C PHE A 40 15.80 7.58 7.13
N GLU A 41 16.00 8.89 7.09
CA GLU A 41 16.98 9.61 7.89
C GLU A 41 16.32 10.50 8.95
N ARG A 42 15.01 10.31 9.15
CA ARG A 42 14.24 11.15 10.07
C ARG A 42 14.75 11.04 11.49
N GLU A 43 15.14 12.18 12.01
CA GLU A 43 15.53 12.36 13.40
C GLU A 43 14.30 12.68 14.28
N GLY A 44 14.51 12.62 15.59
CA GLY A 44 13.50 13.04 16.58
C GLY A 44 12.55 11.95 17.02
N HIS A 45 12.76 10.71 16.65
CA HIS A 45 12.10 9.59 17.31
C HIS A 45 12.75 9.36 18.69
N PRO A 46 11.98 8.97 19.73
CA PRO A 46 12.52 8.78 21.08
C PRO A 46 13.71 7.84 21.18
N GLU A 47 13.88 6.94 20.24
CA GLU A 47 14.97 5.96 20.23
C GLU A 47 16.12 6.34 19.27
N ASP A 48 16.10 7.50 18.65
CA ASP A 48 17.14 8.03 17.74
C ASP A 48 17.61 7.02 16.67
N GLU A 49 16.71 6.14 16.23
CA GLU A 49 17.02 5.13 15.24
C GLU A 49 16.62 5.57 13.82
N LYS A 50 17.48 5.24 12.88
CA LYS A 50 17.11 5.34 11.46
C LYS A 50 16.02 4.32 11.16
N CYS A 51 14.97 4.79 10.50
CA CYS A 51 13.81 3.98 10.18
C CYS A 51 13.69 3.79 8.67
N ASN A 52 13.05 2.71 8.27
CA ASN A 52 12.89 2.36 6.87
C ASN A 52 11.53 1.70 6.63
N GLY A 53 11.05 1.83 5.41
CA GLY A 53 9.96 0.98 4.94
C GLY A 53 10.45 -0.46 4.76
N VAL A 54 9.52 -1.39 4.79
CA VAL A 54 9.82 -2.81 4.57
C VAL A 54 8.83 -3.38 3.56
N LEU A 55 9.36 -3.99 2.50
CA LEU A 55 8.61 -4.77 1.55
C LEU A 55 8.68 -6.25 1.91
N THR A 56 7.54 -6.92 1.96
CA THR A 56 7.48 -8.37 2.09
C THR A 56 7.11 -8.98 0.75
N VAL A 57 7.98 -9.82 0.21
CA VAL A 57 7.72 -10.60 -0.99
C VAL A 57 7.38 -12.03 -0.58
N ILE A 58 6.25 -12.52 -1.05
CA ILE A 58 5.80 -13.88 -0.76
C ILE A 58 5.99 -14.71 -2.04
N GLU A 59 6.82 -15.73 -1.95
CA GLU A 59 7.07 -16.69 -3.02
C GLU A 59 6.74 -18.09 -2.50
N GLY A 60 5.59 -18.64 -2.92
CA GLY A 60 5.09 -19.90 -2.39
C GLY A 60 4.78 -19.80 -0.90
N GLU A 61 5.44 -20.63 -0.07
CA GLU A 61 5.30 -20.63 1.39
C GLU A 61 6.32 -19.74 2.10
N LYS A 62 7.24 -19.12 1.36
CA LYS A 62 8.31 -18.31 1.93
C LYS A 62 7.98 -16.82 1.82
N ALA A 63 8.13 -16.11 2.92
CA ALA A 63 8.05 -14.67 2.98
C ALA A 63 9.44 -14.10 3.27
N ARG A 64 9.86 -13.10 2.49
CA ARG A 64 11.12 -12.40 2.70
C ARG A 64 10.87 -10.91 2.84
N ASN A 65 11.49 -10.32 3.84
CA ASN A 65 11.44 -8.89 4.11
C ASN A 65 12.66 -8.20 3.50
N TYR A 66 12.41 -7.12 2.78
CA TYR A 66 13.44 -6.27 2.18
C TYR A 66 13.31 -4.86 2.72
N ILE A 67 14.44 -4.29 3.15
CA ILE A 67 14.49 -2.89 3.56
C ILE A 67 14.38 -2.01 2.31
N VAL A 68 13.51 -1.02 2.38
CA VAL A 68 13.38 -0.01 1.34
C VAL A 68 14.18 1.22 1.79
N PHE A 69 15.23 1.52 1.06
CA PHE A 69 16.05 2.72 1.26
C PHE A 69 15.50 3.91 0.46
N ASP A 70 16.01 5.09 0.75
CA ASP A 70 15.53 6.33 0.15
C ASP A 70 15.63 6.34 -1.39
N GLU A 71 16.57 5.62 -1.96
CA GLU A 71 16.72 5.46 -3.42
C GLU A 71 15.61 4.63 -4.07
N LEU A 72 14.82 3.91 -3.27
CA LEU A 72 13.73 3.04 -3.73
C LEU A 72 14.13 1.91 -4.70
N ASN A 73 15.37 1.49 -4.68
CA ASN A 73 15.87 0.45 -5.60
C ASN A 73 15.12 -0.88 -5.44
N MET A 74 14.74 -1.22 -4.21
CA MET A 74 13.98 -2.45 -3.95
C MET A 74 12.61 -2.46 -4.62
N VAL A 75 12.00 -1.31 -4.84
CA VAL A 75 10.72 -1.21 -5.54
C VAL A 75 10.87 -1.72 -6.98
N ASP A 76 11.96 -1.36 -7.64
CA ASP A 76 12.23 -1.84 -9.00
C ASP A 76 12.60 -3.33 -9.02
N GLU A 77 13.35 -3.80 -8.04
CA GLU A 77 13.78 -5.19 -7.94
C GLU A 77 12.60 -6.15 -7.69
N VAL A 78 11.59 -5.72 -6.93
CA VAL A 78 10.40 -6.55 -6.65
C VAL A 78 9.31 -6.41 -7.70
N LYS A 79 9.48 -5.54 -8.66
CA LYS A 79 8.54 -5.33 -9.76
C LYS A 79 8.29 -6.64 -10.50
N GLY A 80 7.03 -7.03 -10.62
CA GLY A 80 6.64 -8.29 -11.24
C GLY A 80 6.70 -9.50 -10.32
N LYS A 81 7.14 -9.35 -9.07
CA LYS A 81 7.01 -10.41 -8.06
C LYS A 81 5.56 -10.53 -7.62
N GLU A 82 5.11 -11.76 -7.41
CA GLU A 82 3.80 -12.00 -6.82
C GLU A 82 3.81 -11.61 -5.34
N PHE A 83 2.71 -11.02 -4.88
CA PHE A 83 2.48 -10.72 -3.46
C PHE A 83 3.57 -9.89 -2.77
N ALA A 84 3.93 -8.76 -3.35
CA ALA A 84 4.68 -7.76 -2.62
C ALA A 84 3.72 -6.99 -1.70
N ILE A 85 3.99 -6.99 -0.41
CA ILE A 85 3.16 -6.34 0.61
C ILE A 85 3.96 -5.20 1.24
N MET A 86 3.32 -4.05 1.37
CA MET A 86 3.90 -2.92 2.07
C MET A 86 2.88 -2.34 3.06
N SER A 87 3.35 -2.00 4.25
CA SER A 87 2.60 -1.19 5.19
C SER A 87 3.14 0.24 5.20
N PRO A 88 2.29 1.27 5.44
CA PRO A 88 2.74 2.66 5.49
C PRO A 88 3.39 2.99 6.85
N VAL A 89 4.32 2.15 7.26
CA VAL A 89 5.01 2.21 8.56
C VAL A 89 6.52 2.19 8.33
N GLY A 90 7.23 3.11 8.97
CA GLY A 90 8.67 3.04 9.07
C GLY A 90 9.08 2.16 10.25
N TYR A 91 9.96 1.21 10.01
CA TYR A 91 10.43 0.25 11.00
C TYR A 91 11.91 0.47 11.32
N SER A 92 12.28 0.12 12.53
CA SER A 92 13.68 -0.09 12.89
C SER A 92 14.10 -1.48 12.42
N GLY A 93 14.97 -1.54 11.42
CA GLY A 93 15.45 -2.80 10.86
C GLY A 93 14.48 -3.44 9.85
N ARG A 94 14.60 -4.75 9.72
CA ARG A 94 13.91 -5.52 8.67
C ARG A 94 12.58 -6.14 9.12
N ASN A 95 12.39 -6.31 10.41
CA ASN A 95 11.22 -7.05 10.89
C ASN A 95 9.99 -6.15 11.03
N ARG A 96 8.90 -6.57 10.41
CA ARG A 96 7.62 -5.88 10.45
C ARG A 96 6.81 -6.29 11.68
N THR A 97 7.29 -5.92 12.86
CA THR A 97 6.62 -6.19 14.12
C THR A 97 6.25 -4.88 14.81
N ALA A 98 5.25 -4.93 15.69
CA ALA A 98 4.85 -3.76 16.47
C ALA A 98 6.03 -3.20 17.28
N LYS A 99 6.87 -4.07 17.81
CA LYS A 99 8.08 -3.70 18.57
C LYS A 99 9.05 -2.84 17.75
N ASN A 100 9.14 -3.09 16.44
CA ASN A 100 10.06 -2.38 15.55
C ASN A 100 9.42 -1.21 14.83
N ALA A 101 8.10 -1.02 14.93
CA ALA A 101 7.41 0.09 14.30
C ALA A 101 7.78 1.42 14.97
N ARG A 102 8.11 2.45 14.18
CA ARG A 102 8.58 3.75 14.67
C ARG A 102 7.73 4.91 14.16
N TRP A 103 7.35 4.89 12.89
CA TRP A 103 6.59 5.97 12.27
C TRP A 103 5.42 5.44 11.47
N LEU A 104 4.27 6.07 11.62
CA LEU A 104 3.08 5.79 10.83
C LEU A 104 2.88 6.91 9.81
N TYR A 105 2.91 6.56 8.53
CA TYR A 105 2.77 7.50 7.41
C TYR A 105 1.34 7.60 6.88
N GLY A 106 0.49 6.68 7.23
CA GLY A 106 -0.90 6.64 6.80
C GLY A 106 -1.62 5.39 7.30
N ILE A 107 -2.84 5.23 6.83
CA ILE A 107 -3.65 4.04 7.12
C ILE A 107 -3.88 3.30 5.81
N ALA A 108 -3.65 2.00 5.83
CA ALA A 108 -3.99 1.11 4.72
C ALA A 108 -5.14 0.21 5.13
N ILE A 109 -6.18 0.18 4.32
CA ILE A 109 -7.35 -0.68 4.53
C ILE A 109 -7.34 -1.74 3.42
N ASP A 110 -7.35 -3.01 3.82
CA ASP A 110 -7.42 -4.14 2.91
C ASP A 110 -8.85 -4.65 2.86
N LEU A 111 -9.46 -4.56 1.69
CA LEU A 111 -10.81 -5.06 1.43
C LEU A 111 -10.71 -6.33 0.59
N ASP A 112 -11.10 -7.45 1.16
CA ASP A 112 -11.15 -8.72 0.46
C ASP A 112 -12.45 -8.91 -0.32
N GLY A 113 -12.37 -9.72 -1.39
CA GLY A 113 -13.55 -10.13 -2.14
C GLY A 113 -14.29 -8.99 -2.85
N VAL A 114 -13.55 -7.98 -3.33
CA VAL A 114 -14.14 -6.84 -4.03
C VAL A 114 -14.37 -7.18 -5.49
N GLU A 115 -15.60 -7.46 -5.84
CA GLU A 115 -16.08 -7.59 -7.22
C GLU A 115 -16.55 -6.22 -7.77
N MET A 116 -17.06 -6.17 -8.99
CA MET A 116 -17.43 -4.92 -9.64
C MET A 116 -18.51 -4.14 -8.88
N GLU A 117 -19.49 -4.84 -8.31
CA GLU A 117 -20.54 -4.20 -7.54
C GLU A 117 -20.00 -3.52 -6.28
N GLN A 118 -19.16 -4.21 -5.53
CA GLN A 118 -18.54 -3.67 -4.33
C GLN A 118 -17.57 -2.52 -4.67
N LEU A 119 -16.82 -2.64 -5.77
CA LEU A 119 -15.94 -1.57 -6.23
C LEU A 119 -16.72 -0.27 -6.49
N ARG A 120 -17.81 -0.38 -7.25
CA ARG A 120 -18.68 0.77 -7.54
C ARG A 120 -19.27 1.36 -6.28
N ASP A 121 -19.69 0.50 -5.35
CA ASP A 121 -20.28 0.94 -4.09
C ASP A 121 -19.28 1.71 -3.22
N VAL A 122 -18.06 1.21 -3.07
CA VAL A 122 -16.99 1.90 -2.31
C VAL A 122 -16.76 3.30 -2.85
N PHE A 123 -16.61 3.45 -4.16
CA PHE A 123 -16.36 4.76 -4.78
C PHE A 123 -17.59 5.66 -4.79
N TYR A 124 -18.79 5.08 -4.86
CA TYR A 124 -20.04 5.82 -4.66
C TYR A 124 -20.11 6.41 -3.24
N GLN A 125 -19.76 5.63 -2.22
CA GLN A 125 -19.71 6.08 -0.84
C GLN A 125 -18.69 7.21 -0.64
N MET A 126 -17.53 7.14 -1.29
CA MET A 126 -16.53 8.22 -1.26
C MET A 126 -17.05 9.48 -1.95
N LYS A 127 -17.68 9.34 -3.12
CA LYS A 127 -18.23 10.47 -3.89
C LYS A 127 -19.31 11.22 -3.10
N ASN A 128 -20.14 10.49 -2.34
CA ASN A 128 -21.21 11.06 -1.54
C ASN A 128 -20.80 11.41 -0.10
N GLU A 129 -19.50 11.38 0.17
CA GLU A 129 -18.91 11.77 1.45
C GLU A 129 -19.32 10.90 2.65
N PHE A 130 -19.84 9.70 2.41
CA PHE A 130 -20.09 8.70 3.45
C PHE A 130 -18.82 8.00 3.90
N LEU A 131 -17.81 7.96 3.01
CA LEU A 131 -16.46 7.51 3.32
C LEU A 131 -15.47 8.61 2.93
N PRO A 132 -14.36 8.75 3.68
CA PRO A 132 -13.28 9.64 3.27
C PRO A 132 -12.71 9.22 1.91
N GLN A 133 -12.32 10.19 1.10
CA GLN A 133 -11.63 9.94 -0.16
C GLN A 133 -10.24 9.38 0.13
N CYS A 134 -9.91 8.20 -0.42
CA CYS A 134 -8.56 7.64 -0.27
C CYS A 134 -7.54 8.45 -1.08
N THR A 135 -6.29 8.45 -0.61
CA THR A 135 -5.18 9.07 -1.33
C THR A 135 -4.77 8.22 -2.53
N TYR A 136 -4.66 6.91 -2.32
CA TYR A 136 -4.34 5.92 -3.36
C TYR A 136 -5.23 4.69 -3.22
N CYS A 137 -5.50 4.06 -4.35
CA CYS A 137 -6.22 2.80 -4.42
C CYS A 137 -5.38 1.80 -5.21
N ILE A 138 -5.23 0.60 -4.67
CA ILE A 138 -4.53 -0.49 -5.34
C ILE A 138 -5.52 -1.63 -5.60
N ASN A 139 -5.62 -2.03 -6.85
CA ASN A 139 -6.33 -3.24 -7.21
C ASN A 139 -5.41 -4.45 -6.92
N SER A 140 -5.71 -5.17 -5.86
CA SER A 140 -4.91 -6.31 -5.40
C SER A 140 -5.27 -7.65 -6.06
N GLY A 141 -6.14 -7.62 -7.07
CA GLY A 141 -6.67 -8.83 -7.72
C GLY A 141 -7.98 -9.27 -7.10
N HIS A 142 -7.96 -9.97 -6.00
CA HIS A 142 -9.17 -10.41 -5.28
C HIS A 142 -9.84 -9.30 -4.47
N GLY A 143 -9.11 -8.26 -4.16
CA GLY A 143 -9.57 -7.20 -3.29
C GLY A 143 -9.23 -5.81 -3.78
N LEU A 144 -9.13 -4.91 -2.81
CA LEU A 144 -8.82 -3.52 -3.03
C LEU A 144 -8.09 -2.99 -1.79
N HIS A 145 -6.95 -2.32 -1.97
CA HIS A 145 -6.27 -1.65 -0.89
C HIS A 145 -6.51 -0.14 -0.99
N LEU A 146 -6.97 0.46 0.09
CA LEU A 146 -7.17 1.90 0.19
C LEU A 146 -6.12 2.50 1.11
N TYR A 147 -5.36 3.47 0.61
CA TYR A 147 -4.33 4.17 1.36
C TYR A 147 -4.79 5.60 1.67
N TYR A 148 -4.76 5.93 2.94
CA TYR A 148 -5.04 7.27 3.47
C TYR A 148 -3.75 7.81 4.06
N LEU A 149 -3.04 8.67 3.33
CA LEU A 149 -1.75 9.19 3.75
C LEU A 149 -1.92 10.42 4.65
N PHE A 150 -1.08 10.53 5.66
CA PHE A 150 -1.04 11.69 6.55
C PHE A 150 -0.15 12.78 5.96
N GLU A 151 -0.45 14.04 6.28
CA GLU A 151 0.44 15.16 5.93
C GLU A 151 1.78 15.07 6.64
N LYS A 152 1.75 14.59 7.88
CA LYS A 152 2.94 14.36 8.70
C LYS A 152 2.88 12.97 9.32
N PRO A 153 3.98 12.24 9.35
CA PRO A 153 4.01 10.95 10.01
C PRO A 153 3.81 11.10 11.52
N VAL A 154 3.23 10.08 12.11
CA VAL A 154 2.97 10.01 13.56
C VAL A 154 4.00 9.07 14.19
N PRO A 155 4.71 9.52 15.25
CA PRO A 155 5.62 8.64 15.96
C PRO A 155 4.84 7.56 16.70
N LEU A 156 5.31 6.33 16.62
CA LEU A 156 4.72 5.18 17.29
C LEU A 156 5.57 4.85 18.52
N ILE A 157 4.94 4.91 19.68
CA ILE A 157 5.58 4.61 20.98
C ILE A 157 4.80 3.45 21.61
N PHE A 158 5.47 2.39 21.86
CA PHE A 158 4.88 1.21 22.47
C PHE A 158 5.56 0.90 23.81
#